data_702feecc6deec2fc254bed5e09532797
#
_entry.id   702feecc6deec2fc254bed5e09532797
#
_cell.length_a   1.000
_cell.length_b   1.000
_cell.length_c   1.000
_cell.angle_alpha   90.00
_cell.angle_beta   90.00
_cell.angle_gamma   90.00
#
_symmetry.space_group_name_H-M   'P 1'
#
loop_
_entity.id
_entity.type
_entity.pdbx_description
1 polymer ?
#
loop_
_entity_poly.entity_id
_entity_poly.type
_entity_poly.pdbx_seq_one_letter_code
_entity_poly.pdbx_strand_id
1 'polypeptide(L)'
;EAVQRQTGPEPGAVLARVAASHLRVGTFQFFAARGEVEKVRQLADYAINRHFPEIAARDDKYLELFRRVRDAQAALVAQWVHVGFVHGVMNTDNTTISGETID
;
A
#
# COMPACT_ATOMS: atom_id res chain seq x y z
N GLU A 1 -28.20 -2.96 -0.34
CA GLU A 1 -27.35 -4.00 -0.93
C GLU A 1 -27.09 -5.10 0.09
N ALA A 2 -27.16 -6.35 -0.33
CA ALA A 2 -26.93 -7.52 0.53
C ALA A 2 -25.62 -8.20 0.18
N VAL A 3 -24.91 -8.65 1.19
CA VAL A 3 -23.61 -9.34 1.04
C VAL A 3 -23.75 -10.76 1.54
N GLN A 4 -23.26 -11.71 0.74
CA GLN A 4 -23.23 -13.12 1.12
C GLN A 4 -22.08 -13.38 2.08
N ARG A 5 -22.37 -14.06 3.19
CA ARG A 5 -21.41 -14.46 4.21
C ARG A 5 -21.65 -15.90 4.64
N GLN A 6 -20.75 -16.46 5.44
CA GLN A 6 -20.88 -17.84 5.94
C GLN A 6 -22.19 -18.03 6.77
N THR A 7 -22.65 -16.97 7.40
CA THR A 7 -23.88 -16.97 8.19
C THR A 7 -25.12 -16.69 7.35
N GLY A 8 -24.97 -16.52 6.02
CA GLY A 8 -26.04 -16.18 5.09
C GLY A 8 -25.95 -14.74 4.59
N PRO A 9 -26.95 -14.27 3.84
CA PRO A 9 -26.95 -12.89 3.34
C PRO A 9 -27.06 -11.88 4.48
N GLU A 10 -26.26 -10.84 4.41
CA GLU A 10 -26.26 -9.76 5.38
C GLU A 10 -26.37 -8.42 4.66
N PRO A 11 -26.97 -7.39 5.32
CA PRO A 11 -26.99 -6.06 4.74
C PRO A 11 -25.57 -5.54 4.51
N GLY A 12 -25.35 -4.98 3.33
CA GLY A 12 -24.08 -4.34 2.98
C GLY A 12 -24.29 -2.86 2.71
N ALA A 13 -23.20 -2.16 2.57
CA ALA A 13 -23.19 -0.74 2.26
C ALA A 13 -22.04 -0.39 1.33
N VAL A 14 -22.18 0.74 0.62
CA VAL A 14 -21.10 1.30 -0.18
C VAL A 14 -20.29 2.25 0.70
N LEU A 15 -19.00 1.98 0.83
CA LEU A 15 -18.08 2.80 1.59
C LEU A 15 -17.01 3.36 0.65
N ALA A 16 -16.90 4.68 0.59
CA ALA A 16 -15.83 5.34 -0.14
C ALA A 16 -14.64 5.57 0.80
N ARG A 17 -13.46 5.12 0.38
CA ARG A 17 -12.23 5.33 1.15
C ARG A 17 -11.29 6.21 0.34
N VAL A 18 -10.88 7.32 0.93
CA VAL A 18 -10.02 8.32 0.29
C VAL A 18 -8.62 8.20 0.87
N ALA A 19 -7.64 8.07 -0.01
CA ALA A 19 -6.23 7.99 0.36
C ALA A 19 -5.36 8.60 -0.74
N ALA A 20 -4.13 9.02 -0.40
CA ALA A 20 -3.17 9.52 -1.38
C ALA A 20 -2.80 8.43 -2.38
N SER A 21 -2.78 7.17 -1.96
CA SER A 21 -2.58 6.02 -2.84
C SER A 21 -3.41 4.85 -2.37
N HIS A 22 -3.92 4.06 -3.31
CA HIS A 22 -4.53 2.76 -3.06
C HIS A 22 -3.63 1.61 -3.52
N LEU A 23 -2.40 1.91 -3.93
CA LEU A 23 -1.42 0.92 -4.33
C LEU A 23 -0.84 0.27 -3.08
N ARG A 24 -1.22 -0.98 -2.83
CA ARG A 24 -0.85 -1.72 -1.62
C ARG A 24 0.55 -2.31 -1.75
N VAL A 25 1.25 -2.38 -0.63
CA VAL A 25 2.55 -3.08 -0.56
C VAL A 25 2.41 -4.53 -1.01
N GLY A 26 1.31 -5.19 -0.64
CA GLY A 26 1.04 -6.58 -1.01
C GLY A 26 0.93 -6.83 -2.52
N THR A 27 0.58 -5.84 -3.32
CA THR A 27 0.53 -5.98 -4.78
C THR A 27 1.92 -6.27 -5.36
N PHE A 28 2.94 -5.57 -4.85
CA PHE A 28 4.34 -5.84 -5.24
C PHE A 28 4.75 -7.25 -4.82
N GLN A 29 4.40 -7.64 -3.61
CA GLN A 29 4.71 -8.95 -3.06
C GLN A 29 4.05 -10.08 -3.87
N PHE A 30 2.82 -9.89 -4.29
CA PHE A 30 2.08 -10.85 -5.10
C PHE A 30 2.82 -11.18 -6.39
N PHE A 31 3.22 -10.17 -7.16
CA PHE A 31 3.94 -10.38 -8.41
C PHE A 31 5.36 -10.91 -8.19
N ALA A 32 6.03 -10.46 -7.14
CA ALA A 32 7.38 -10.94 -6.81
C ALA A 32 7.36 -12.43 -6.45
N ALA A 33 6.37 -12.88 -5.67
CA ALA A 33 6.23 -14.28 -5.27
C ALA A 33 5.97 -15.20 -6.47
N ARG A 34 5.38 -14.67 -7.55
CA ARG A 34 5.14 -15.42 -8.78
C ARG A 34 6.32 -15.38 -9.75
N GLY A 35 7.40 -14.71 -9.39
CA GLY A 35 8.57 -14.56 -10.27
C GLY A 35 8.34 -13.64 -11.46
N GLU A 36 7.29 -12.82 -11.43
CA GLU A 36 6.94 -11.90 -12.53
C GLU A 36 7.71 -10.59 -12.40
N VAL A 37 9.02 -10.64 -12.59
CA VAL A 37 9.94 -9.52 -12.38
C VAL A 37 9.57 -8.30 -13.24
N GLU A 38 9.17 -8.52 -14.49
CA GLU A 38 8.82 -7.41 -15.38
C GLU A 38 7.57 -6.67 -14.90
N LYS A 39 6.60 -7.40 -14.35
CA LYS A 39 5.39 -6.78 -13.78
C LYS A 39 5.72 -5.98 -12.53
N VAL A 40 6.63 -6.47 -11.69
CA VAL A 40 7.12 -5.71 -10.53
C VAL A 40 7.79 -4.42 -10.97
N ARG A 41 8.60 -4.48 -12.02
CA ARG A 41 9.27 -3.30 -12.59
C ARG A 41 8.25 -2.29 -13.13
N GLN A 42 7.27 -2.74 -13.88
CA GLN A 42 6.20 -1.89 -14.42
C GLN A 42 5.42 -1.22 -13.29
N LEU A 43 5.10 -1.97 -12.26
CA LEU A 43 4.39 -1.45 -11.10
C LEU A 43 5.23 -0.41 -10.35
N ALA A 44 6.54 -0.67 -10.20
CA ALA A 44 7.46 0.26 -9.57
C ALA A 44 7.58 1.55 -10.37
N ASP A 45 7.71 1.45 -11.70
CA ASP A 45 7.75 2.63 -12.58
C ASP A 45 6.46 3.43 -12.49
N TYR A 46 5.32 2.77 -12.47
CA TYR A 46 4.03 3.43 -12.28
C TYR A 46 3.99 4.19 -10.95
N ALA A 47 4.40 3.55 -9.87
CA ALA A 47 4.42 4.14 -8.54
C ALA A 47 5.34 5.38 -8.49
N ILE A 48 6.51 5.28 -9.09
CA ILE A 48 7.47 6.39 -9.14
C ILE A 48 6.87 7.56 -9.91
N ASN A 49 6.35 7.31 -11.10
CA ASN A 49 5.81 8.38 -11.96
C ASN A 49 4.60 9.07 -11.32
N ARG A 50 3.80 8.33 -10.57
CA ARG A 50 2.61 8.88 -9.93
C ARG A 50 2.90 9.60 -8.62
N HIS A 51 3.74 9.00 -7.77
CA HIS A 51 3.92 9.49 -6.39
C HIS A 51 5.27 10.14 -6.13
N PHE A 52 6.29 9.76 -6.88
CA PHE A 52 7.66 10.24 -6.66
C PHE A 52 8.34 10.60 -7.98
N PRO A 53 7.72 11.50 -8.79
CA PRO A 53 8.26 11.80 -10.12
C PRO A 53 9.68 12.40 -10.07
N GLU A 54 10.07 13.00 -8.96
CA GLU A 54 11.39 13.61 -8.77
C GLU A 54 12.53 12.59 -8.79
N ILE A 55 12.25 11.31 -8.56
CA ILE A 55 13.30 10.28 -8.60
C ILE A 55 13.31 9.48 -9.92
N ALA A 56 12.38 9.76 -10.84
CA ALA A 56 12.21 8.97 -12.05
C ALA A 56 13.45 8.91 -12.95
N ALA A 57 14.27 9.97 -12.94
CA ALA A 57 15.48 10.06 -13.74
C ALA A 57 16.73 9.55 -13.04
N ARG A 58 16.64 9.10 -11.80
CA ARG A 58 17.79 8.63 -11.03
C ARG A 58 18.18 7.21 -11.46
N ASP A 59 19.48 6.91 -11.46
CA ASP A 59 19.98 5.57 -11.74
C ASP A 59 19.53 4.56 -10.67
N ASP A 60 19.39 5.03 -9.41
CA ASP A 60 18.99 4.22 -8.27
C ASP A 60 17.49 4.35 -7.93
N LYS A 61 16.66 4.67 -8.91
CA LYS A 61 15.24 4.99 -8.67
C LYS A 61 14.47 3.90 -7.91
N TYR A 62 14.76 2.63 -8.18
CA TYR A 62 14.06 1.53 -7.49
C TYR A 62 14.49 1.41 -6.03
N LEU A 63 15.77 1.59 -5.76
CA LEU A 63 16.27 1.62 -4.38
C LEU A 63 15.69 2.81 -3.62
N GLU A 64 15.63 3.97 -4.27
CA GLU A 64 15.06 5.18 -3.69
C GLU A 64 13.55 5.04 -3.45
N LEU A 65 12.83 4.37 -4.35
CA LEU A 65 11.43 4.03 -4.12
C LEU A 65 11.26 3.20 -2.84
N PHE A 66 12.09 2.18 -2.66
CA PHE A 66 12.08 1.36 -1.45
C PHE A 66 12.30 2.20 -0.20
N ARG A 67 13.28 3.11 -0.24
CA ARG A 67 13.57 4.00 0.90
C ARG A 67 12.39 4.91 1.23
N ARG A 68 11.74 5.48 0.20
CA ARG A 68 10.58 6.35 0.37
C ARG A 68 9.40 5.62 0.98
N VAL A 69 9.12 4.41 0.51
CA VAL A 69 8.04 3.58 1.05
C VAL A 69 8.34 3.18 2.49
N ARG A 70 9.56 2.77 2.79
CA ARG A 70 10.01 2.43 4.15
C ARG A 70 9.81 3.62 5.09
N ASP A 71 10.26 4.80 4.67
CA ASP A 71 10.19 6.00 5.51
C ASP A 71 8.74 6.42 5.75
N ALA A 72 7.86 6.28 4.76
CA ALA A 72 6.44 6.56 4.90
C ALA A 72 5.77 5.61 5.91
N GLN A 73 6.09 4.32 5.87
CA GLN A 73 5.58 3.35 6.85
C GLN A 73 6.09 3.67 8.26
N ALA A 74 7.37 3.97 8.39
CA ALA A 74 7.97 4.33 9.68
C ALA A 74 7.32 5.58 10.27
N ALA A 75 7.08 6.60 9.46
CA ALA A 75 6.42 7.82 9.91
C ALA A 75 4.99 7.57 10.40
N LEU A 76 4.25 6.71 9.70
CA LEU A 76 2.89 6.35 10.08
C LEU A 76 2.87 5.64 11.46
N VAL A 77 3.71 4.64 11.63
CA VAL A 77 3.79 3.90 12.90
C VAL A 77 4.25 4.80 14.04
N ALA A 78 5.21 5.69 13.78
CA ALA A 78 5.68 6.66 14.78
C ALA A 78 4.55 7.59 15.25
N GLN A 79 3.70 8.04 14.33
CA GLN A 79 2.53 8.85 14.68
C GLN A 79 1.54 8.08 15.54
N TRP A 80 1.31 6.80 15.22
CA TRP A 80 0.43 5.94 16.02
C TRP A 80 0.94 5.78 17.45
N VAL A 81 2.23 5.51 17.60
CA VAL A 81 2.84 5.38 18.93
C VAL A 81 2.71 6.67 19.71
N HIS A 82 2.91 7.81 19.05
CA HIS A 82 2.82 9.13 19.68
C HIS A 82 1.44 9.40 20.27
N VAL A 83 0.37 8.98 19.59
CA VAL A 83 -1.01 9.17 20.06
C VAL A 83 -1.57 7.96 20.82
N GLY A 84 -0.76 6.93 21.04
CA GLY A 84 -1.17 5.74 21.80
C GLY A 84 -2.05 4.78 21.01
N PHE A 85 -2.04 4.86 19.68
CA PHE A 85 -2.84 3.97 18.84
C PHE A 85 -2.08 2.69 18.50
N VAL A 86 -2.77 1.55 18.56
CA VAL A 86 -2.27 0.24 18.12
C VAL A 86 -3.26 -0.33 17.11
N HIS A 87 -2.82 -0.53 15.88
CA HIS A 87 -3.69 -1.03 14.80
C HIS A 87 -4.15 -2.47 15.08
N GLY A 88 -3.25 -3.32 15.55
CA GLY A 88 -3.58 -4.71 15.88
C GLY A 88 -3.43 -5.69 14.74
N VAL A 89 -3.78 -5.31 13.52
CA VAL A 89 -3.67 -6.18 12.33
C VAL A 89 -3.12 -5.38 11.15
N MET A 90 -1.80 -5.19 11.13
CA MET A 90 -1.13 -4.48 10.05
C MET A 90 -0.42 -5.48 9.13
N ASN A 91 -0.83 -5.53 7.87
CA ASN A 91 -0.29 -6.42 6.85
C ASN A 91 0.00 -5.65 5.55
N THR A 92 0.69 -6.30 4.63
CA THR A 92 1.00 -5.70 3.33
C THR A 92 -0.24 -5.51 2.46
N ASP A 93 -1.33 -6.20 2.75
CA ASP A 93 -2.59 -6.08 2.00
C ASP A 93 -3.48 -4.93 2.49
N ASN A 94 -3.19 -4.33 3.64
CA ASN A 94 -3.95 -3.20 4.16
C ASN A 94 -3.11 -1.93 4.34
N THR A 95 -1.87 -1.93 3.86
CA THR A 95 -1.01 -0.75 3.87
C THR A 95 -0.66 -0.33 2.44
N THR A 96 -0.71 0.96 2.18
CA THR A 96 -0.35 1.54 0.89
C THR A 96 1.07 2.06 0.91
N ILE A 97 1.63 2.25 -0.28
CA ILE A 97 3.00 2.78 -0.43
C ILE A 97 3.12 4.23 0.00
N SER A 98 2.01 4.93 0.16
CA SER A 98 1.98 6.32 0.65
C SER A 98 2.09 6.42 2.19
N GLY A 99 2.11 5.29 2.90
CA GLY A 99 2.14 5.27 4.36
C GLY A 99 0.76 5.46 4.99
N GLU A 100 -0.25 4.86 4.40
CA GLU A 100 -1.62 4.89 4.92
C GLU A 100 -2.14 3.47 5.06
N THR A 101 -3.05 3.25 6.01
CA THR A 101 -3.80 2.00 6.08
C THR A 101 -5.14 2.17 5.41
N ILE A 102 -5.61 1.11 4.76
CA ILE A 102 -6.88 1.12 4.04
C ILE A 102 -7.88 0.11 4.61
N ASP A 103 -7.57 -0.40 5.78
CA ASP A 103 -8.46 -1.32 6.46
C ASP A 103 -8.47 -1.08 7.97
#